data_6798d9b866a36a9f3ab8fdd7af68aaf1
#
_entry.id   6798d9b866a36a9f3ab8fdd7af68aaf1
#
_cell.length_a   1.000
_cell.length_b   1.000
_cell.length_c   1.000
_cell.angle_alpha   90.00
_cell.angle_beta   90.00
_cell.angle_gamma   90.00
#
_symmetry.space_group_name_H-M   'P 1'
#
loop_
_entity.id
_entity.type
_entity.pdbx_description
1 polymer ?
#
loop_
_entity_poly.entity_id
_entity_poly.type
_entity_poly.pdbx_seq_one_letter_code
_entity_poly.pdbx_strand_id
1 'polypeptide(L)'
;MNRRARSTEAPVRVPYHVRAGPGGKGAPSEAAPDRASRYGAASKGSAGASSSVPYSYERHTSELSRAIIEYLAPILPTEDEYRTKEGIRRELMRIASKLHPKATLLAFGSMANGFALKNSDMDLCCLVPRDGGEDRAALPSPSELVEQLSELIRQDTDFHVLPLPKARIPIIKISHSATPKMPYDISCDIGFNNQLALENTRLLLSYAMLDPPRLRALVLFIKVWTKRRKLNSPYTGTLSSYGYALLVLFFLIHVKKPAVLPNLQRIPAGRELSQHDIMLEGHSIYFYDDMEALRRQWHSDNTDSVGELLLDFFRYFSRDFNYTKDAIAMRTEGGLVTKESRRWTHDLLCIEDPFQACLLYTSPSPRDQRG
;
A
#
# COMPACT_ATOMS: atom_id res chain seq x y z
N MET A 1 -29.90 -0.37 -13.21
CA MET A 1 -29.84 -1.20 -14.43
C MET A 1 -28.47 -0.95 -15.01
N ASN A 2 -27.71 -1.80 -15.47
CA ASN A 2 -26.30 -1.79 -15.86
C ASN A 2 -25.33 -1.14 -14.84
N ARG A 3 -25.09 -1.83 -13.72
CA ARG A 3 -23.75 -1.79 -13.15
C ARG A 3 -22.82 -2.20 -14.29
N ARG A 4 -22.03 -1.27 -14.86
CA ARG A 4 -20.79 -1.71 -15.50
C ARG A 4 -20.13 -2.59 -14.46
N ALA A 5 -20.05 -3.88 -14.73
CA ALA A 5 -19.36 -4.82 -13.91
C ALA A 5 -18.01 -4.17 -13.62
N ARG A 6 -17.75 -3.80 -12.35
CA ARG A 6 -16.41 -3.43 -11.89
C ARG A 6 -15.60 -4.63 -12.33
N SER A 7 -14.68 -4.45 -13.26
CA SER A 7 -14.06 -5.54 -14.00
C SER A 7 -13.54 -6.56 -13.00
N THR A 8 -14.04 -7.78 -13.11
CA THR A 8 -13.50 -8.95 -12.43
C THR A 8 -12.19 -9.40 -13.08
N GLU A 9 -11.61 -8.51 -13.90
CA GLU A 9 -10.33 -8.74 -14.53
C GLU A 9 -9.25 -8.87 -13.46
N ALA A 10 -8.39 -9.84 -13.69
CA ALA A 10 -7.20 -10.08 -12.91
C ALA A 10 -6.43 -8.77 -12.66
N PRO A 11 -5.76 -8.60 -11.52
CA PRO A 11 -5.07 -7.37 -11.17
C PRO A 11 -4.21 -6.90 -12.33
N VAL A 12 -4.44 -5.65 -12.76
CA VAL A 12 -3.71 -5.02 -13.86
C VAL A 12 -2.22 -5.20 -13.61
N ARG A 13 -1.57 -5.95 -14.48
CA ARG A 13 -0.14 -6.21 -14.40
C ARG A 13 0.61 -4.91 -14.55
N VAL A 14 1.28 -4.47 -13.49
CA VAL A 14 2.24 -3.37 -13.59
C VAL A 14 3.52 -3.94 -14.21
N PRO A 15 3.91 -3.55 -15.43
CA PRO A 15 5.10 -4.11 -16.08
C PRO A 15 6.36 -3.83 -15.27
N TYR A 16 7.15 -4.86 -15.01
CA TYR A 16 8.41 -4.80 -14.24
C TYR A 16 9.62 -4.34 -15.07
N HIS A 17 9.45 -3.50 -16.07
CA HIS A 17 10.60 -3.00 -16.82
C HIS A 17 11.09 -1.66 -16.27
N VAL A 18 12.02 -1.72 -15.33
CA VAL A 18 12.94 -0.60 -15.08
C VAL A 18 13.91 -0.60 -16.28
N ARG A 19 13.58 0.11 -17.35
CA ARG A 19 14.58 0.45 -18.37
C ARG A 19 15.55 1.44 -17.74
N ALA A 20 16.81 1.04 -17.59
CA ALA A 20 17.89 1.98 -17.49
C ALA A 20 17.85 2.83 -18.76
N GLY A 21 17.55 4.11 -18.65
CA GLY A 21 17.52 5.04 -19.75
C GLY A 21 18.93 5.14 -20.37
N PRO A 22 19.06 5.21 -21.71
CA PRO A 22 20.32 5.47 -22.33
C PRO A 22 20.79 6.88 -21.96
N GLY A 23 22.05 7.01 -21.55
CA GLY A 23 22.69 8.28 -21.25
C GLY A 23 22.59 9.24 -22.44
N GLY A 24 21.67 10.18 -22.38
CA GLY A 24 21.56 11.28 -23.32
C GLY A 24 22.60 12.35 -23.00
N LYS A 25 23.52 12.56 -23.90
CA LYS A 25 24.38 13.75 -23.93
C LYS A 25 23.49 14.96 -24.26
N GLY A 26 23.13 15.74 -23.24
CA GLY A 26 22.40 17.01 -23.38
C GLY A 26 23.34 18.18 -23.12
N ALA A 27 23.28 19.19 -24.01
CA ALA A 27 24.02 20.44 -23.96
C ALA A 27 23.71 21.28 -22.71
N PRO A 28 24.57 22.22 -22.30
CA PRO A 28 24.44 22.99 -21.07
C PRO A 28 23.28 24.00 -21.17
N SER A 29 22.33 23.99 -20.29
CA SER A 29 21.32 25.01 -20.09
C SER A 29 21.61 25.77 -18.79
N GLU A 30 21.32 27.05 -18.82
CA GLU A 30 21.63 28.11 -17.88
C GLU A 30 21.34 27.84 -16.39
N ALA A 31 22.13 28.50 -15.55
CA ALA A 31 22.23 28.40 -14.11
C ALA A 31 20.89 28.52 -13.37
N ALA A 32 20.53 27.48 -12.63
CA ALA A 32 19.56 27.55 -11.56
C ALA A 32 20.23 28.09 -10.27
N PRO A 33 19.51 28.86 -9.42
CA PRO A 33 20.11 29.51 -8.26
C PRO A 33 20.58 28.51 -7.20
N ASP A 34 21.74 28.84 -6.68
CA ASP A 34 22.54 28.17 -5.66
C ASP A 34 21.76 27.63 -4.46
N ARG A 35 21.60 26.31 -4.38
CA ARG A 35 21.04 25.57 -3.23
C ARG A 35 22.07 25.32 -2.11
N ALA A 36 23.32 25.76 -2.30
CA ALA A 36 24.41 25.50 -1.33
C ALA A 36 24.31 26.29 -0.01
N SER A 37 23.42 27.30 0.08
CA SER A 37 23.36 28.23 1.22
C SER A 37 22.65 27.72 2.48
N ARG A 38 22.10 26.50 2.49
CA ARG A 38 21.37 25.99 3.67
C ARG A 38 22.16 25.04 4.58
N TYR A 39 23.40 24.77 4.27
CA TYR A 39 24.28 23.92 5.10
C TYR A 39 25.52 24.71 5.51
N GLY A 40 25.30 25.67 6.41
CA GLY A 40 26.35 26.52 6.96
C GLY A 40 27.06 25.92 8.18
N ALA A 41 28.37 26.07 8.15
CA ALA A 41 29.32 26.12 9.25
C ALA A 41 29.56 24.85 10.07
N ALA A 42 30.58 24.10 9.69
CA ALA A 42 31.40 23.32 10.61
C ALA A 42 32.85 23.84 10.58
N SER A 43 33.38 23.97 11.78
CA SER A 43 34.63 24.56 12.20
C SER A 43 35.88 24.07 11.46
N LYS A 44 36.83 24.99 11.25
CA LYS A 44 38.19 24.74 10.81
C LYS A 44 38.97 23.93 11.85
N GLY A 45 39.41 22.74 11.48
CA GLY A 45 40.40 21.94 12.15
C GLY A 45 41.38 21.36 11.14
N SER A 46 42.68 21.47 11.41
CA SER A 46 43.80 21.33 10.51
C SER A 46 44.13 19.93 10.00
N ALA A 47 44.48 19.86 8.75
CA ALA A 47 45.54 19.07 8.09
C ALA A 47 45.73 17.59 8.43
N GLY A 48 45.29 16.75 7.47
CA GLY A 48 45.78 15.42 7.19
C GLY A 48 45.41 15.12 5.74
N ALA A 49 46.36 15.13 4.81
CA ALA A 49 46.15 14.89 3.39
C ALA A 49 45.83 13.40 3.14
N SER A 50 44.59 13.04 3.26
CA SER A 50 43.96 11.89 2.62
C SER A 50 43.24 12.42 1.38
N SER A 51 43.49 11.85 0.20
CA SER A 51 42.82 12.20 -1.05
C SER A 51 41.37 11.75 -1.03
N SER A 52 40.57 12.41 -0.21
CA SER A 52 39.11 12.21 -0.19
C SER A 52 38.52 12.96 -1.37
N VAL A 53 38.03 12.21 -2.36
CA VAL A 53 37.14 12.75 -3.39
C VAL A 53 36.07 13.58 -2.69
N PRO A 54 35.83 14.86 -3.09
CA PRO A 54 34.83 15.68 -2.44
C PRO A 54 33.47 14.97 -2.44
N TYR A 55 32.84 14.89 -1.26
CA TYR A 55 31.52 14.32 -1.12
C TYR A 55 30.54 15.18 -1.94
N SER A 56 30.02 14.61 -3.03
CA SER A 56 28.93 15.20 -3.80
C SER A 56 27.61 14.60 -3.33
N TYR A 57 26.69 15.42 -2.88
CA TYR A 57 25.34 15.02 -2.49
C TYR A 57 24.65 14.26 -3.64
N GLU A 58 24.75 14.75 -4.85
CA GLU A 58 24.17 14.13 -6.06
C GLU A 58 24.75 12.73 -6.31
N ARG A 59 26.06 12.58 -6.16
CA ARG A 59 26.71 11.27 -6.29
C ARG A 59 26.19 10.30 -5.23
N HIS A 60 26.10 10.74 -3.98
CA HIS A 60 25.63 9.90 -2.88
C HIS A 60 24.18 9.46 -3.09
N THR A 61 23.26 10.37 -3.45
CA THR A 61 21.86 10.06 -3.68
C THR A 61 21.65 9.18 -4.91
N SER A 62 22.47 9.35 -5.93
CA SER A 62 22.49 8.46 -7.11
C SER A 62 22.96 7.05 -6.75
N GLU A 63 24.05 6.92 -6.00
CA GLU A 63 24.56 5.64 -5.51
C GLU A 63 23.54 4.96 -4.58
N LEU A 64 22.89 5.71 -3.70
CA LEU A 64 21.82 5.21 -2.84
C LEU A 64 20.61 4.72 -3.64
N SER A 65 20.20 5.47 -4.66
CA SER A 65 19.12 5.06 -5.56
C SER A 65 19.42 3.73 -6.24
N ARG A 66 20.64 3.58 -6.77
CA ARG A 66 21.10 2.35 -7.39
C ARG A 66 21.10 1.19 -6.39
N ALA A 67 21.66 1.40 -5.21
CA ALA A 67 21.71 0.38 -4.16
C ALA A 67 20.31 -0.08 -3.73
N ILE A 68 19.32 0.84 -3.64
CA ILE A 68 17.93 0.49 -3.34
C ILE A 68 17.34 -0.42 -4.42
N ILE A 69 17.52 -0.07 -5.68
CA ILE A 69 16.98 -0.85 -6.82
C ILE A 69 17.65 -2.23 -6.89
N GLU A 70 18.98 -2.30 -6.80
CA GLU A 70 19.73 -3.56 -6.80
C GLU A 70 19.33 -4.47 -5.62
N TYR A 71 19.10 -3.87 -4.45
CA TYR A 71 18.66 -4.59 -3.27
C TYR A 71 17.23 -5.15 -3.39
N LEU A 72 16.33 -4.39 -3.99
CA LEU A 72 14.92 -4.79 -4.15
C LEU A 72 14.74 -5.85 -5.25
N ALA A 73 15.50 -5.79 -6.33
CA ALA A 73 15.32 -6.63 -7.51
C ALA A 73 15.17 -8.14 -7.21
N PRO A 74 16.07 -8.79 -6.40
CA PRO A 74 15.98 -10.23 -6.13
C PRO A 74 14.85 -10.63 -5.17
N ILE A 75 14.24 -9.67 -4.48
CA ILE A 75 13.18 -9.92 -3.49
C ILE A 75 11.79 -9.51 -4.00
N LEU A 76 11.68 -9.16 -5.28
CA LEU A 76 10.39 -8.94 -5.94
C LEU A 76 9.76 -10.29 -6.33
N PRO A 77 8.42 -10.39 -6.34
CA PRO A 77 7.73 -11.59 -6.81
C PRO A 77 8.03 -11.85 -8.28
N THR A 78 8.15 -13.11 -8.64
CA THR A 78 8.28 -13.54 -10.02
C THR A 78 6.93 -13.64 -10.71
N GLU A 79 6.92 -13.64 -12.04
CA GLU A 79 5.70 -13.88 -12.83
C GLU A 79 5.10 -15.24 -12.52
N ASP A 80 5.94 -16.28 -12.31
CA ASP A 80 5.48 -17.63 -11.97
C ASP A 80 4.85 -17.68 -10.58
N GLU A 81 5.38 -16.92 -9.61
CA GLU A 81 4.75 -16.80 -8.30
C GLU A 81 3.35 -16.17 -8.42
N TYR A 82 3.21 -15.10 -9.21
CA TYR A 82 1.90 -14.49 -9.47
C TYR A 82 0.92 -15.45 -10.15
N ARG A 83 1.37 -16.20 -11.17
CA ARG A 83 0.54 -17.21 -11.86
C ARG A 83 0.09 -18.31 -10.92
N THR A 84 0.99 -18.81 -10.09
CA THR A 84 0.69 -19.86 -9.10
C THR A 84 -0.38 -19.38 -8.13
N LYS A 85 -0.21 -18.19 -7.55
CA LYS A 85 -1.16 -17.59 -6.61
C LYS A 85 -2.52 -17.29 -7.26
N GLU A 86 -2.53 -16.83 -8.51
CA GLU A 86 -3.78 -16.62 -9.25
C GLU A 86 -4.49 -17.96 -9.58
N GLY A 87 -3.74 -19.02 -9.85
CA GLY A 87 -4.28 -20.37 -10.00
C GLY A 87 -4.99 -20.84 -8.72
N ILE A 88 -4.34 -20.67 -7.56
CA ILE A 88 -4.91 -20.99 -6.25
C ILE A 88 -6.16 -20.14 -5.98
N ARG A 89 -6.12 -18.84 -6.25
CA ARG A 89 -7.31 -17.99 -6.08
C ARG A 89 -8.49 -18.46 -6.91
N ARG A 90 -8.26 -18.90 -8.16
CA ARG A 90 -9.31 -19.45 -9.02
C ARG A 90 -9.88 -20.78 -8.50
N GLU A 91 -9.03 -21.64 -7.98
CA GLU A 91 -9.46 -22.87 -7.34
C GLU A 91 -10.32 -22.61 -6.10
N LEU A 92 -9.85 -21.74 -5.20
CA LEU A 92 -10.60 -21.32 -4.03
C LEU A 92 -11.91 -20.60 -4.40
N MET A 93 -11.94 -19.85 -5.51
CA MET A 93 -13.16 -19.23 -6.05
C MET A 93 -14.17 -20.30 -6.49
N ARG A 94 -13.73 -21.38 -7.15
CA ARG A 94 -14.59 -22.52 -7.53
C ARG A 94 -15.19 -23.19 -6.28
N ILE A 95 -14.39 -23.32 -5.22
CA ILE A 95 -14.88 -23.86 -3.95
C ILE A 95 -15.89 -22.90 -3.28
N ALA A 96 -15.59 -21.61 -3.25
CA ALA A 96 -16.51 -20.60 -2.70
C ALA A 96 -17.86 -20.55 -3.45
N SER A 97 -17.90 -20.87 -4.74
CA SER A 97 -19.15 -20.96 -5.49
C SER A 97 -20.04 -22.14 -5.07
N LYS A 98 -19.51 -23.16 -4.35
CA LYS A 98 -20.33 -24.20 -3.68
C LYS A 98 -21.03 -23.68 -2.43
N LEU A 99 -20.44 -22.69 -1.75
CA LEU A 99 -21.06 -22.01 -0.61
C LEU A 99 -22.24 -21.15 -1.08
N HIS A 100 -22.02 -20.38 -2.14
CA HIS A 100 -23.06 -19.53 -2.74
C HIS A 100 -22.75 -19.32 -4.24
N PRO A 101 -23.70 -19.58 -5.17
CA PRO A 101 -23.43 -19.53 -6.62
C PRO A 101 -22.95 -18.17 -7.14
N LYS A 102 -23.31 -17.09 -6.43
CA LYS A 102 -22.88 -15.71 -6.76
C LYS A 102 -21.72 -15.22 -5.89
N ALA A 103 -21.11 -16.09 -5.08
CA ALA A 103 -19.92 -15.70 -4.32
C ALA A 103 -18.79 -15.29 -5.25
N THR A 104 -18.03 -14.28 -4.86
CA THR A 104 -16.82 -13.87 -5.57
C THR A 104 -15.64 -13.80 -4.60
N LEU A 105 -14.46 -14.22 -5.05
CA LEU A 105 -13.25 -14.23 -4.26
C LEU A 105 -12.23 -13.29 -4.90
N LEU A 106 -12.02 -12.12 -4.32
CA LEU A 106 -11.20 -11.06 -4.85
C LEU A 106 -9.91 -10.90 -4.03
N ALA A 107 -8.80 -10.73 -4.71
CA ALA A 107 -7.53 -10.43 -4.06
C ALA A 107 -7.49 -8.96 -3.63
N PHE A 108 -6.92 -8.71 -2.45
CA PHE A 108 -6.63 -7.36 -1.95
C PHE A 108 -5.25 -7.32 -1.30
N GLY A 109 -4.90 -6.22 -0.62
CA GLY A 109 -3.62 -6.10 0.04
C GLY A 109 -2.42 -6.01 -0.91
N SER A 110 -1.26 -6.47 -0.45
CA SER A 110 0.00 -6.21 -1.14
C SER A 110 0.11 -6.89 -2.51
N MET A 111 -0.51 -8.05 -2.69
CA MET A 111 -0.51 -8.78 -3.96
C MET A 111 -1.31 -8.06 -5.06
N ALA A 112 -2.34 -7.30 -4.66
CA ALA A 112 -3.24 -6.64 -5.59
C ALA A 112 -2.92 -5.14 -5.79
N ASN A 113 -2.17 -4.50 -4.86
CA ASN A 113 -1.84 -3.07 -4.95
C ASN A 113 -0.43 -2.77 -5.49
N GLY A 114 0.33 -3.79 -5.90
CA GLY A 114 1.66 -3.63 -6.48
C GLY A 114 2.81 -3.50 -5.46
N PHE A 115 2.57 -3.66 -4.16
CA PHE A 115 3.57 -3.57 -3.10
C PHE A 115 3.93 -4.93 -2.47
N ALA A 116 3.77 -6.02 -3.23
CA ALA A 116 4.19 -7.34 -2.80
C ALA A 116 5.72 -7.50 -2.86
N LEU A 117 6.24 -8.27 -1.92
CA LEU A 117 7.57 -8.86 -1.96
C LEU A 117 7.43 -10.35 -2.27
N LYS A 118 8.52 -10.99 -2.66
CA LYS A 118 8.59 -12.44 -2.85
C LYS A 118 8.08 -13.16 -1.59
N ASN A 119 7.30 -14.21 -1.78
CA ASN A 119 6.67 -14.98 -0.71
C ASN A 119 5.73 -14.16 0.20
N SER A 120 5.17 -13.05 -0.29
CA SER A 120 4.13 -12.32 0.45
C SER A 120 2.85 -13.17 0.53
N ASP A 121 2.13 -13.04 1.65
CA ASP A 121 0.84 -13.67 1.85
C ASP A 121 -0.18 -13.20 0.80
N MET A 122 -1.17 -14.03 0.54
CA MET A 122 -2.34 -13.67 -0.25
C MET A 122 -3.44 -13.21 0.70
N ASP A 123 -3.99 -12.03 0.45
CA ASP A 123 -5.17 -11.55 1.15
C ASP A 123 -6.37 -11.67 0.20
N LEU A 124 -7.39 -12.44 0.56
CA LEU A 124 -8.58 -12.67 -0.24
C LEU A 124 -9.84 -12.23 0.50
N CYS A 125 -10.74 -11.56 -0.22
CA CYS A 125 -12.05 -11.18 0.27
C CYS A 125 -13.12 -11.99 -0.46
N CYS A 126 -13.82 -12.84 0.26
CA CYS A 126 -15.00 -13.54 -0.22
C CYS A 126 -16.23 -12.64 -0.07
N LEU A 127 -16.77 -12.19 -1.19
CA LEU A 127 -18.04 -11.45 -1.22
C LEU A 127 -19.16 -12.43 -1.44
N VAL A 128 -20.03 -12.57 -0.44
CA VAL A 128 -21.26 -13.36 -0.50
C VAL A 128 -22.43 -12.38 -0.60
N PRO A 129 -23.11 -12.28 -1.75
CA PRO A 129 -24.22 -11.35 -1.91
C PRO A 129 -25.46 -11.81 -1.09
N ARG A 130 -26.29 -10.87 -0.71
CA ARG A 130 -27.61 -11.17 -0.16
C ARG A 130 -28.53 -11.55 -1.31
N ASP A 131 -29.20 -12.69 -1.21
CA ASP A 131 -30.27 -13.02 -2.13
C ASP A 131 -31.45 -12.07 -1.88
N GLY A 132 -31.86 -11.35 -2.95
CA GLY A 132 -32.92 -10.36 -2.89
C GLY A 132 -34.35 -10.97 -2.91
N GLY A 133 -34.54 -12.23 -2.48
CA GLY A 133 -35.85 -12.86 -2.39
C GLY A 133 -36.64 -12.43 -1.17
N GLU A 134 -37.97 -12.51 -1.26
CA GLU A 134 -38.89 -12.18 -0.16
C GLU A 134 -38.72 -13.09 1.07
N ASP A 135 -38.15 -14.29 0.90
CA ASP A 135 -37.68 -15.13 2.01
C ASP A 135 -36.33 -14.59 2.50
N ARG A 136 -36.40 -13.74 3.50
CA ARG A 136 -35.28 -13.23 4.29
C ARG A 136 -34.61 -14.34 5.12
N ALA A 137 -34.08 -15.37 4.51
CA ALA A 137 -33.08 -16.18 5.18
C ALA A 137 -31.88 -15.25 5.48
N ALA A 138 -31.66 -15.00 6.77
CA ALA A 138 -30.54 -14.14 7.16
C ALA A 138 -29.24 -14.75 6.59
N LEU A 139 -28.42 -13.91 5.96
CA LEU A 139 -27.07 -14.34 5.58
C LEU A 139 -26.39 -15.00 6.80
N PRO A 140 -25.69 -16.14 6.61
CA PRO A 140 -24.87 -16.69 7.67
C PRO A 140 -23.93 -15.63 8.23
N SER A 141 -23.71 -15.64 9.51
CA SER A 141 -22.76 -14.73 10.14
C SER A 141 -21.35 -14.92 9.54
N PRO A 142 -20.45 -13.93 9.61
CA PRO A 142 -19.07 -14.12 9.18
C PRO A 142 -18.38 -15.33 9.82
N SER A 143 -18.74 -15.67 11.07
CA SER A 143 -18.23 -16.85 11.77
C SER A 143 -18.71 -18.16 11.12
N GLU A 144 -19.99 -18.23 10.78
CA GLU A 144 -20.57 -19.40 10.08
C GLU A 144 -20.01 -19.54 8.67
N LEU A 145 -19.81 -18.42 7.94
CA LEU A 145 -19.19 -18.45 6.63
C LEU A 145 -17.74 -18.97 6.69
N VAL A 146 -16.99 -18.59 7.74
CA VAL A 146 -15.64 -19.13 8.00
C VAL A 146 -15.67 -20.64 8.19
N GLU A 147 -16.59 -21.16 9.00
CA GLU A 147 -16.71 -22.59 9.27
C GLU A 147 -17.11 -23.36 8.02
N GLN A 148 -18.15 -22.94 7.32
CA GLN A 148 -18.66 -23.61 6.12
C GLN A 148 -17.63 -23.64 4.98
N LEU A 149 -17.00 -22.48 4.68
CA LEU A 149 -16.01 -22.44 3.60
C LEU A 149 -14.74 -23.22 3.96
N SER A 150 -14.34 -23.22 5.24
CA SER A 150 -13.19 -24.00 5.70
C SER A 150 -13.40 -25.50 5.50
N GLU A 151 -14.60 -26.00 5.75
CA GLU A 151 -14.92 -27.40 5.54
C GLU A 151 -14.88 -27.78 4.05
N LEU A 152 -15.45 -26.94 3.18
CA LEU A 152 -15.39 -27.15 1.72
C LEU A 152 -13.96 -27.15 1.18
N ILE A 153 -13.09 -26.28 1.71
CA ILE A 153 -11.68 -26.23 1.30
C ILE A 153 -10.95 -27.50 1.74
N ARG A 154 -11.17 -27.99 2.95
CA ARG A 154 -10.57 -29.24 3.44
C ARG A 154 -11.00 -30.46 2.62
N GLN A 155 -12.24 -30.48 2.14
CA GLN A 155 -12.75 -31.59 1.33
C GLN A 155 -12.17 -31.59 -0.09
N ASP A 156 -11.92 -30.42 -0.67
CA ASP A 156 -11.55 -30.27 -2.07
C ASP A 156 -10.03 -30.10 -2.31
N THR A 157 -9.25 -29.85 -1.25
CA THR A 157 -7.81 -29.53 -1.37
C THR A 157 -6.99 -30.23 -0.28
N ASP A 158 -5.67 -30.27 -0.48
CA ASP A 158 -4.68 -30.73 0.50
C ASP A 158 -4.08 -29.58 1.33
N PHE A 159 -4.68 -28.40 1.28
CA PHE A 159 -4.23 -27.24 2.04
C PHE A 159 -4.43 -27.44 3.55
N HIS A 160 -3.48 -26.96 4.32
CA HIS A 160 -3.70 -26.81 5.76
C HIS A 160 -4.63 -25.61 6.00
N VAL A 161 -5.79 -25.87 6.60
CA VAL A 161 -6.86 -24.86 6.82
C VAL A 161 -7.09 -24.65 8.31
N LEU A 162 -6.86 -23.40 8.76
CA LEU A 162 -7.09 -22.96 10.13
C LEU A 162 -8.21 -21.92 10.15
N PRO A 163 -9.45 -22.31 10.50
CA PRO A 163 -10.54 -21.35 10.69
C PRO A 163 -10.38 -20.57 11.99
N LEU A 164 -10.63 -19.28 11.95
CA LEU A 164 -10.62 -18.37 13.09
C LEU A 164 -11.98 -17.63 13.21
N PRO A 165 -13.09 -18.35 13.46
CA PRO A 165 -14.44 -17.78 13.46
C PRO A 165 -14.68 -16.81 14.62
N LYS A 166 -13.95 -16.96 15.74
CA LYS A 166 -14.06 -16.13 16.95
C LYS A 166 -13.05 -14.98 17.00
N ALA A 167 -12.22 -14.80 15.97
CA ALA A 167 -11.34 -13.65 15.90
C ALA A 167 -12.15 -12.35 15.79
N ARG A 168 -11.53 -11.23 16.22
CA ARG A 168 -12.16 -9.90 16.08
C ARG A 168 -12.63 -9.62 14.64
N ILE A 169 -11.87 -10.10 13.67
CA ILE A 169 -12.24 -10.17 12.25
C ILE A 169 -12.18 -11.65 11.89
N PRO A 170 -13.33 -12.35 11.72
CA PRO A 170 -13.33 -13.75 11.34
C PRO A 170 -12.66 -13.98 9.99
N ILE A 171 -11.68 -14.90 9.96
CA ILE A 171 -10.90 -15.23 8.76
C ILE A 171 -10.61 -16.73 8.70
N ILE A 172 -10.26 -17.20 7.51
CA ILE A 172 -9.68 -18.52 7.29
C ILE A 172 -8.20 -18.31 6.93
N LYS A 173 -7.31 -18.97 7.65
CA LYS A 173 -5.90 -19.05 7.27
C LYS A 173 -5.64 -20.35 6.54
N ILE A 174 -5.01 -20.22 5.37
CA ILE A 174 -4.63 -21.36 4.51
C ILE A 174 -3.13 -21.34 4.37
N SER A 175 -2.50 -22.50 4.46
CA SER A 175 -1.10 -22.65 4.15
C SER A 175 -0.82 -23.95 3.39
N HIS A 176 0.22 -23.92 2.57
CA HIS A 176 0.72 -25.09 1.86
C HIS A 176 2.24 -24.91 1.67
N SER A 177 3.00 -25.92 2.05
CA SER A 177 4.45 -25.93 1.85
C SER A 177 4.81 -26.17 0.40
N ALA A 178 5.93 -25.60 -0.04
CA ALA A 178 6.43 -25.79 -1.39
C ALA A 178 6.63 -27.30 -1.72
N THR A 179 6.25 -27.66 -2.94
CA THR A 179 6.42 -28.99 -3.49
C THR A 179 7.07 -28.91 -4.87
N PRO A 180 7.57 -30.03 -5.46
CA PRO A 180 8.10 -29.99 -6.84
C PRO A 180 7.11 -29.50 -7.89
N LYS A 181 5.79 -29.66 -7.64
CA LYS A 181 4.72 -29.18 -8.53
C LYS A 181 4.34 -27.74 -8.26
N MET A 182 4.53 -27.27 -7.05
CA MET A 182 4.23 -25.91 -6.62
C MET A 182 5.43 -25.36 -5.80
N PRO A 183 6.40 -24.70 -6.43
CA PRO A 183 7.70 -24.40 -5.84
C PRO A 183 7.67 -23.19 -4.88
N TYR A 184 6.50 -22.77 -4.42
CA TYR A 184 6.29 -21.65 -3.52
C TYR A 184 5.56 -22.09 -2.26
N ASP A 185 6.00 -21.60 -1.11
CA ASP A 185 5.19 -21.64 0.10
C ASP A 185 3.99 -20.72 -0.09
N ILE A 186 2.82 -21.23 0.20
CA ILE A 186 1.57 -20.47 0.12
C ILE A 186 1.10 -20.15 1.54
N SER A 187 0.81 -18.89 1.77
CA SER A 187 0.08 -18.38 2.92
C SER A 187 -1.05 -17.50 2.39
N CYS A 188 -2.26 -17.74 2.85
CA CYS A 188 -3.45 -17.03 2.37
C CYS A 188 -4.44 -16.81 3.51
N ASP A 189 -4.89 -15.57 3.66
CA ASP A 189 -5.93 -15.18 4.60
C ASP A 189 -7.20 -14.84 3.81
N ILE A 190 -8.33 -15.51 4.12
CA ILE A 190 -9.63 -15.25 3.50
C ILE A 190 -10.55 -14.59 4.54
N GLY A 191 -10.94 -13.34 4.27
CA GLY A 191 -12.01 -12.64 5.00
C GLY A 191 -13.32 -12.59 4.21
N PHE A 192 -14.38 -12.10 4.84
CA PHE A 192 -15.71 -12.02 4.22
C PHE A 192 -16.23 -10.59 4.19
N ASN A 193 -16.82 -10.22 3.05
CA ASN A 193 -17.59 -9.00 2.83
C ASN A 193 -16.85 -7.67 3.16
N ASN A 194 -15.54 -7.66 3.22
CA ASN A 194 -14.74 -6.46 3.50
C ASN A 194 -14.50 -5.64 2.20
N GLN A 195 -15.54 -4.96 1.75
CA GLN A 195 -15.48 -4.17 0.50
C GLN A 195 -14.56 -2.94 0.63
N LEU A 196 -14.46 -2.35 1.82
CA LEU A 196 -13.58 -1.19 2.04
C LEU A 196 -12.10 -1.55 1.88
N ALA A 197 -11.68 -2.77 2.24
CA ALA A 197 -10.30 -3.22 1.98
C ALA A 197 -10.01 -3.36 0.47
N LEU A 198 -11.01 -3.71 -0.33
CA LEU A 198 -10.89 -3.72 -1.79
C LEU A 198 -10.72 -2.30 -2.35
N GLU A 199 -11.49 -1.33 -1.86
CA GLU A 199 -11.37 0.08 -2.28
C GLU A 199 -10.02 0.68 -1.84
N ASN A 200 -9.56 0.41 -0.62
CA ASN A 200 -8.22 0.80 -0.17
C ASN A 200 -7.12 0.22 -1.08
N THR A 201 -7.26 -1.04 -1.48
CA THR A 201 -6.34 -1.69 -2.42
C THR A 201 -6.37 -1.02 -3.78
N ARG A 202 -7.56 -0.69 -4.30
CA ARG A 202 -7.74 0.01 -5.57
C ARG A 202 -7.10 1.40 -5.58
N LEU A 203 -7.26 2.16 -4.49
CA LEU A 203 -6.62 3.46 -4.31
C LEU A 203 -5.08 3.34 -4.35
N LEU A 204 -4.52 2.40 -3.59
CA LEU A 204 -3.08 2.19 -3.56
C LEU A 204 -2.52 1.73 -4.91
N LEU A 205 -3.24 0.86 -5.62
CA LEU A 205 -2.88 0.42 -6.97
C LEU A 205 -2.87 1.60 -7.94
N SER A 206 -3.87 2.48 -7.89
CA SER A 206 -3.93 3.68 -8.72
C SER A 206 -2.70 4.57 -8.52
N TYR A 207 -2.29 4.79 -7.28
CA TYR A 207 -1.04 5.50 -6.98
C TYR A 207 0.20 4.75 -7.50
N ALA A 208 0.26 3.42 -7.29
CA ALA A 208 1.39 2.61 -7.75
C ALA A 208 1.56 2.62 -9.28
N MET A 209 0.48 2.88 -10.03
CA MET A 209 0.51 3.00 -11.48
C MET A 209 0.93 4.39 -12.00
N LEU A 210 0.89 5.44 -11.17
CA LEU A 210 1.24 6.80 -11.59
C LEU A 210 2.76 7.01 -11.69
N ASP A 211 3.49 6.60 -10.68
CA ASP A 211 4.95 6.72 -10.64
C ASP A 211 5.58 5.41 -10.11
N PRO A 212 5.52 4.32 -10.91
CA PRO A 212 6.01 3.03 -10.47
C PRO A 212 7.49 3.03 -10.01
N PRO A 213 8.44 3.71 -10.70
CA PRO A 213 9.84 3.65 -10.31
C PRO A 213 10.13 4.22 -8.93
N ARG A 214 9.54 5.38 -8.59
CA ARG A 214 9.84 6.09 -7.34
C ARG A 214 8.96 5.60 -6.20
N LEU A 215 7.63 5.57 -6.39
CA LEU A 215 6.70 5.18 -5.34
C LEU A 215 6.93 3.74 -4.89
N ARG A 216 6.97 2.79 -5.84
CA ARG A 216 7.12 1.37 -5.48
C ARG A 216 8.46 1.09 -4.81
N ALA A 217 9.54 1.65 -5.34
CA ALA A 217 10.86 1.47 -4.73
C ALA A 217 10.87 1.99 -3.29
N LEU A 218 10.30 3.19 -3.05
CA LEU A 218 10.28 3.78 -1.71
C LEU A 218 9.40 2.97 -0.74
N VAL A 219 8.16 2.60 -1.14
CA VAL A 219 7.26 1.79 -0.30
C VAL A 219 7.87 0.43 0.03
N LEU A 220 8.42 -0.27 -0.98
CA LEU A 220 9.01 -1.59 -0.78
C LEU A 220 10.26 -1.53 0.09
N PHE A 221 11.11 -0.52 -0.09
CA PHE A 221 12.28 -0.33 0.75
C PHE A 221 11.89 -0.07 2.22
N ILE A 222 10.95 0.84 2.46
CA ILE A 222 10.44 1.14 3.81
C ILE A 222 9.80 -0.12 4.43
N LYS A 223 9.03 -0.89 3.65
CA LYS A 223 8.42 -2.16 4.11
C LYS A 223 9.49 -3.16 4.57
N VAL A 224 10.56 -3.34 3.81
CA VAL A 224 11.67 -4.24 4.21
C VAL A 224 12.44 -3.69 5.40
N TRP A 225 12.77 -2.40 5.38
CA TRP A 225 13.49 -1.73 6.46
C TRP A 225 12.75 -1.86 7.79
N THR A 226 11.43 -1.60 7.81
CA THR A 226 10.60 -1.70 9.02
C THR A 226 10.46 -3.14 9.50
N LYS A 227 10.29 -4.12 8.59
CA LYS A 227 10.25 -5.54 8.96
C LYS A 227 11.56 -5.99 9.62
N ARG A 228 12.71 -5.64 9.05
CA ARG A 228 14.01 -6.00 9.60
C ARG A 228 14.30 -5.37 10.97
N ARG A 229 13.70 -4.21 11.22
CA ARG A 229 13.83 -3.49 12.51
C ARG A 229 12.72 -3.83 13.49
N LYS A 230 11.86 -4.79 13.19
CA LYS A 230 10.72 -5.19 14.05
C LYS A 230 9.76 -4.01 14.34
N LEU A 231 9.62 -3.10 13.39
CA LEU A 231 8.71 -1.93 13.44
C LEU A 231 7.45 -2.12 12.60
N ASN A 232 7.15 -3.36 12.18
CA ASN A 232 6.03 -3.68 11.30
C ASN A 232 5.23 -4.84 11.88
N SER A 233 4.64 -4.62 13.06
CA SER A 233 3.82 -5.60 13.77
C SER A 233 2.73 -4.88 14.57
N PRO A 234 1.51 -4.74 14.04
CA PRO A 234 0.39 -4.13 14.77
C PRO A 234 0.10 -4.78 16.11
N TYR A 235 0.36 -6.10 16.23
CA TYR A 235 0.17 -6.84 17.49
C TYR A 235 1.14 -6.42 18.60
N THR A 236 2.29 -5.85 18.24
CA THR A 236 3.29 -5.37 19.20
C THR A 236 3.31 -3.84 19.29
N GLY A 237 2.29 -3.19 18.78
CA GLY A 237 2.15 -1.76 18.89
C GLY A 237 2.95 -0.92 17.89
N THR A 238 3.27 -1.48 16.73
CA THR A 238 3.88 -0.72 15.64
C THR A 238 2.94 -0.68 14.43
N LEU A 239 3.22 0.17 13.45
CA LEU A 239 2.40 0.29 12.25
C LEU A 239 2.42 -1.00 11.41
N SER A 240 1.31 -1.23 10.71
CA SER A 240 1.25 -2.22 9.62
C SER A 240 1.99 -1.74 8.37
N SER A 241 2.26 -2.67 7.44
CA SER A 241 2.79 -2.31 6.11
C SER A 241 1.90 -1.32 5.35
N TYR A 242 0.58 -1.41 5.56
CA TYR A 242 -0.39 -0.48 5.01
C TYR A 242 -0.20 0.94 5.58
N GLY A 243 -0.05 1.07 6.89
CA GLY A 243 0.23 2.35 7.53
C GLY A 243 1.52 3.00 7.01
N TYR A 244 2.58 2.20 6.81
CA TYR A 244 3.81 2.73 6.19
C TYR A 244 3.62 3.15 4.73
N ALA A 245 2.81 2.44 3.96
CA ALA A 245 2.47 2.88 2.60
C ALA A 245 1.74 4.22 2.60
N LEU A 246 0.81 4.43 3.55
CA LEU A 246 0.13 5.72 3.73
C LEU A 246 1.09 6.85 4.13
N LEU A 247 2.10 6.58 4.98
CA LEU A 247 3.15 7.57 5.30
C LEU A 247 3.93 7.99 4.06
N VAL A 248 4.31 7.03 3.21
CA VAL A 248 5.03 7.32 1.97
C VAL A 248 4.15 8.12 1.01
N LEU A 249 2.88 7.75 0.85
CA LEU A 249 1.94 8.49 0.00
C LEU A 249 1.74 9.92 0.51
N PHE A 250 1.48 10.11 1.80
CA PHE A 250 1.37 11.44 2.40
C PHE A 250 2.61 12.30 2.11
N PHE A 251 3.80 11.73 2.29
CA PHE A 251 5.06 12.43 2.03
C PHE A 251 5.18 12.87 0.56
N LEU A 252 4.88 11.99 -0.39
CA LEU A 252 5.00 12.27 -1.82
C LEU A 252 3.93 13.23 -2.35
N ILE A 253 2.75 13.24 -1.75
CA ILE A 253 1.62 14.09 -2.15
C ILE A 253 1.71 15.49 -1.50
N HIS A 254 1.99 15.54 -0.19
CA HIS A 254 1.79 16.76 0.59
C HIS A 254 3.09 17.43 1.06
N VAL A 255 4.13 16.64 1.33
CA VAL A 255 5.39 17.18 1.89
C VAL A 255 6.34 17.61 0.77
N LYS A 256 6.51 16.79 -0.26
CA LYS A 256 7.41 17.16 -1.38
C LYS A 256 6.88 18.36 -2.16
N LYS A 257 7.80 19.25 -2.52
CA LYS A 257 7.51 20.45 -3.33
C LYS A 257 8.60 20.58 -4.41
N PRO A 258 8.25 20.47 -5.68
CA PRO A 258 6.93 20.08 -6.25
C PRO A 258 6.48 18.69 -5.78
N ALA A 259 5.16 18.46 -5.74
CA ALA A 259 4.59 17.18 -5.35
C ALA A 259 4.98 16.07 -6.34
N VAL A 260 5.33 14.88 -5.82
CA VAL A 260 5.66 13.71 -6.66
C VAL A 260 4.39 13.04 -7.17
N LEU A 261 3.32 13.05 -6.39
CA LEU A 261 2.03 12.46 -6.71
C LEU A 261 0.90 13.47 -6.48
N PRO A 262 -0.18 13.41 -7.29
CA PRO A 262 -1.37 14.23 -7.04
C PRO A 262 -2.20 13.65 -5.90
N ASN A 263 -3.08 14.45 -5.29
CA ASN A 263 -4.07 13.92 -4.37
C ASN A 263 -5.30 13.43 -5.15
N LEU A 264 -5.38 12.12 -5.40
CA LEU A 264 -6.46 11.51 -6.18
C LEU A 264 -7.85 11.73 -5.56
N GLN A 265 -7.95 11.89 -4.26
CA GLN A 265 -9.21 12.09 -3.56
C GLN A 265 -9.73 13.55 -3.67
N ARG A 266 -8.92 14.47 -4.20
CA ARG A 266 -9.27 15.88 -4.40
C ARG A 266 -9.39 16.31 -5.87
N ILE A 267 -9.05 15.45 -6.82
CA ILE A 267 -9.28 15.73 -8.24
C ILE A 267 -10.78 15.58 -8.51
N PRO A 268 -11.44 16.60 -9.06
CA PRO A 268 -12.86 16.50 -9.42
C PRO A 268 -13.09 15.39 -10.44
N ALA A 269 -14.18 14.66 -10.29
CA ALA A 269 -14.62 13.74 -11.29
C ALA A 269 -15.00 14.53 -12.56
N GLY A 270 -14.43 14.16 -13.71
CA GLY A 270 -14.77 14.78 -14.99
C GLY A 270 -16.19 14.43 -15.51
N ARG A 271 -17.00 13.77 -14.66
CA ARG A 271 -18.36 13.29 -14.93
C ARG A 271 -19.24 13.35 -13.69
N GLU A 272 -20.54 13.36 -13.85
CA GLU A 272 -21.46 13.16 -12.74
C GLU A 272 -21.32 11.77 -12.16
N LEU A 273 -21.24 11.69 -10.82
CA LEU A 273 -21.15 10.47 -10.06
C LEU A 273 -22.43 10.28 -9.23
N SER A 274 -22.99 9.09 -9.27
CA SER A 274 -24.11 8.75 -8.39
C SER A 274 -23.60 8.51 -6.95
N GLN A 275 -24.49 8.64 -5.96
CA GLN A 275 -24.16 8.28 -4.58
C GLN A 275 -23.70 6.82 -4.46
N HIS A 276 -24.21 5.92 -5.29
CA HIS A 276 -23.79 4.53 -5.36
C HIS A 276 -22.34 4.34 -5.84
N ASP A 277 -21.82 5.28 -6.65
CA ASP A 277 -20.46 5.19 -7.16
C ASP A 277 -19.41 5.64 -6.12
N ILE A 278 -19.84 6.52 -5.22
CA ILE A 278 -18.94 7.21 -4.29
C ILE A 278 -19.16 6.85 -2.82
N MET A 279 -20.23 6.12 -2.48
CA MET A 279 -20.54 5.76 -1.10
C MET A 279 -20.57 4.23 -0.90
N LEU A 280 -19.91 3.77 0.13
CA LEU A 280 -19.90 2.38 0.57
C LEU A 280 -20.00 2.33 2.11
N GLU A 281 -21.02 1.64 2.64
CA GLU A 281 -21.21 1.50 4.10
C GLU A 281 -21.20 2.85 4.85
N GLY A 282 -21.74 3.91 4.22
CA GLY A 282 -21.76 5.26 4.79
C GLY A 282 -20.44 6.05 4.67
N HIS A 283 -19.43 5.49 4.02
CA HIS A 283 -18.15 6.13 3.80
C HIS A 283 -17.98 6.57 2.35
N SER A 284 -17.40 7.77 2.13
CA SER A 284 -17.04 8.21 0.79
C SER A 284 -15.79 7.45 0.32
N ILE A 285 -15.97 6.66 -0.75
CA ILE A 285 -14.90 5.89 -1.40
C ILE A 285 -14.40 6.57 -2.67
N TYR A 286 -14.75 7.85 -2.88
CA TYR A 286 -14.35 8.57 -4.06
C TYR A 286 -12.84 8.80 -4.12
N PHE A 287 -12.27 8.54 -5.29
CA PHE A 287 -11.00 9.06 -5.77
C PHE A 287 -11.02 9.06 -7.30
N TYR A 288 -10.17 9.86 -7.92
CA TYR A 288 -10.04 9.91 -9.37
C TYR A 288 -9.35 8.64 -9.87
N ASP A 289 -10.05 7.80 -10.61
CA ASP A 289 -9.62 6.47 -11.03
C ASP A 289 -9.39 6.29 -12.54
N ASP A 290 -9.61 7.35 -13.35
CA ASP A 290 -9.21 7.35 -14.76
C ASP A 290 -7.72 7.68 -14.90
N MET A 291 -6.88 6.66 -14.71
CA MET A 291 -5.42 6.82 -14.74
C MET A 291 -4.89 7.18 -16.12
N GLU A 292 -5.62 6.86 -17.19
CA GLU A 292 -5.23 7.22 -18.55
C GLU A 292 -5.47 8.71 -18.82
N ALA A 293 -6.65 9.22 -18.47
CA ALA A 293 -6.93 10.64 -18.55
C ALA A 293 -6.02 11.46 -17.63
N LEU A 294 -5.75 10.96 -16.42
CA LEU A 294 -4.87 11.63 -15.47
C LEU A 294 -3.44 11.80 -16.01
N ARG A 295 -2.86 10.76 -16.61
CA ARG A 295 -1.51 10.83 -17.22
C ARG A 295 -1.40 11.85 -18.36
N ARG A 296 -2.50 12.17 -19.03
CA ARG A 296 -2.52 13.21 -20.06
C ARG A 296 -2.60 14.63 -19.48
N GLN A 297 -3.16 14.78 -18.30
CA GLN A 297 -3.50 16.09 -17.71
C GLN A 297 -2.58 16.49 -16.58
N TRP A 298 -1.93 15.53 -15.93
CA TRP A 298 -1.10 15.79 -14.76
C TRP A 298 0.29 15.19 -14.91
N HIS A 299 1.30 16.02 -14.64
CA HIS A 299 2.71 15.65 -14.59
C HIS A 299 3.33 16.20 -13.31
N SER A 300 4.31 15.48 -12.78
CA SER A 300 5.09 15.96 -11.66
C SER A 300 6.33 16.72 -12.15
N ASP A 301 6.49 17.96 -11.70
CA ASP A 301 7.74 18.72 -11.92
C ASP A 301 8.85 18.30 -10.94
N ASN A 302 8.57 17.36 -10.04
CA ASN A 302 9.55 16.82 -9.11
C ASN A 302 10.49 15.85 -9.81
N THR A 303 11.79 16.14 -9.76
CA THR A 303 12.87 15.34 -10.39
C THR A 303 13.70 14.56 -9.37
N ASP A 304 13.33 14.56 -8.08
CA ASP A 304 14.11 13.89 -7.06
C ASP A 304 14.23 12.38 -7.34
N SER A 305 15.43 11.86 -7.18
CA SER A 305 15.71 10.43 -7.25
C SER A 305 15.13 9.68 -6.06
N VAL A 306 15.05 8.35 -6.13
CA VAL A 306 14.60 7.50 -5.01
C VAL A 306 15.47 7.70 -3.78
N GLY A 307 16.79 7.89 -3.95
CA GLY A 307 17.72 8.15 -2.85
C GLY A 307 17.45 9.48 -2.15
N GLU A 308 17.18 10.54 -2.91
CA GLU A 308 16.80 11.86 -2.37
C GLU A 308 15.47 11.77 -1.63
N LEU A 309 14.47 11.14 -2.24
CA LEU A 309 13.16 10.93 -1.62
C LEU A 309 13.26 10.13 -0.31
N LEU A 310 14.13 9.11 -0.26
CA LEU A 310 14.34 8.32 0.96
C LEU A 310 14.99 9.15 2.07
N LEU A 311 16.01 9.93 1.76
CA LEU A 311 16.68 10.79 2.74
C LEU A 311 15.74 11.86 3.26
N ASP A 312 14.95 12.49 2.39
CA ASP A 312 13.99 13.51 2.75
C ASP A 312 12.81 12.93 3.53
N PHE A 313 12.37 11.71 3.23
CA PHE A 313 11.36 10.99 4.01
C PHE A 313 11.82 10.82 5.48
N PHE A 314 13.02 10.28 5.69
CA PHE A 314 13.53 10.11 7.04
C PHE A 314 13.78 11.45 7.74
N ARG A 315 14.26 12.46 7.03
CA ARG A 315 14.46 13.82 7.58
C ARG A 315 13.14 14.39 8.06
N TYR A 316 12.09 14.35 7.23
CA TYR A 316 10.78 14.87 7.58
C TYR A 316 10.22 14.21 8.84
N PHE A 317 10.17 12.89 8.87
CA PHE A 317 9.62 12.17 10.02
C PHE A 317 10.52 12.17 11.26
N SER A 318 11.81 12.47 11.16
CA SER A 318 12.69 12.58 12.32
C SER A 318 12.82 14.00 12.90
N ARG A 319 12.47 15.03 12.13
CA ARG A 319 12.73 16.44 12.51
C ARG A 319 11.56 17.37 12.36
N ASP A 320 10.80 17.24 11.27
CA ASP A 320 9.86 18.26 10.82
C ASP A 320 8.41 17.92 11.17
N PHE A 321 8.05 16.63 11.26
CA PHE A 321 6.71 16.19 11.62
C PHE A 321 6.42 16.43 13.10
N ASN A 322 5.33 17.12 13.40
CA ASN A 322 4.93 17.39 14.77
C ASN A 322 4.08 16.27 15.37
N TYR A 323 4.76 15.30 16.01
CA TYR A 323 4.12 14.14 16.64
C TYR A 323 3.14 14.48 17.78
N THR A 324 3.24 15.66 18.37
CA THR A 324 2.36 16.08 19.46
C THR A 324 1.03 16.61 18.93
N LYS A 325 1.07 17.34 17.82
CA LYS A 325 -0.08 18.12 17.31
C LYS A 325 -0.75 17.45 16.11
N ASP A 326 0.04 16.90 15.18
CA ASP A 326 -0.44 16.58 13.85
C ASP A 326 -0.83 15.11 13.70
N ALA A 327 -1.91 14.88 12.97
CA ALA A 327 -2.33 13.58 12.46
C ALA A 327 -2.40 13.64 10.92
N ILE A 328 -1.95 12.59 10.27
CA ILE A 328 -1.95 12.47 8.81
C ILE A 328 -3.37 12.15 8.35
N ALA A 329 -3.86 12.95 7.39
CA ALA A 329 -5.18 12.79 6.76
C ALA A 329 -5.06 13.10 5.26
N MET A 330 -4.63 12.13 4.47
CA MET A 330 -4.22 12.33 3.05
C MET A 330 -5.26 13.05 2.21
N ARG A 331 -6.55 12.82 2.44
CA ARG A 331 -7.64 13.42 1.67
C ARG A 331 -7.89 14.89 1.96
N THR A 332 -7.32 15.43 3.04
CA THR A 332 -7.48 16.84 3.38
C THR A 332 -6.51 17.73 2.60
N GLU A 333 -6.79 19.01 2.55
CA GLU A 333 -5.84 19.99 2.03
C GLU A 333 -4.62 20.07 2.96
N GLY A 334 -3.42 20.02 2.39
CA GLY A 334 -2.17 19.94 3.16
C GLY A 334 -1.90 18.58 3.82
N GLY A 335 -2.84 17.63 3.81
CA GLY A 335 -2.64 16.26 4.28
C GLY A 335 -2.57 16.08 5.79
N LEU A 336 -2.83 17.13 6.58
CA LEU A 336 -2.77 17.10 8.04
C LEU A 336 -4.07 17.59 8.68
N VAL A 337 -4.36 17.03 9.84
CA VAL A 337 -5.38 17.51 10.78
C VAL A 337 -4.80 17.54 12.19
N THR A 338 -5.40 18.30 13.10
CA THR A 338 -4.93 18.31 14.48
C THR A 338 -5.45 17.08 15.21
N LYS A 339 -4.63 16.44 16.04
CA LYS A 339 -5.04 15.34 16.91
C LYS A 339 -6.19 15.70 17.84
N GLU A 340 -6.19 16.95 18.31
CA GLU A 340 -7.26 17.47 19.15
C GLU A 340 -8.62 17.43 18.45
N SER A 341 -8.69 17.86 17.17
CA SER A 341 -9.93 17.85 16.38
C SER A 341 -10.48 16.43 16.16
N ARG A 342 -9.63 15.41 16.24
CA ARG A 342 -9.95 13.99 16.08
C ARG A 342 -10.05 13.25 17.41
N ARG A 343 -9.70 13.86 18.54
CA ARG A 343 -9.61 13.24 19.87
C ARG A 343 -8.58 12.08 19.93
N TRP A 344 -7.48 12.21 19.18
CA TRP A 344 -6.39 11.22 19.08
C TRP A 344 -5.15 11.64 19.86
N THR A 345 -5.32 12.31 20.97
CA THR A 345 -4.23 12.92 21.75
C THR A 345 -3.31 11.93 22.46
N HIS A 346 -3.74 10.67 22.60
CA HIS A 346 -2.99 9.64 23.31
C HIS A 346 -2.00 8.89 22.45
N ASP A 347 -2.19 8.90 21.13
CA ASP A 347 -1.36 8.17 20.17
C ASP A 347 -0.18 8.99 19.69
N LEU A 348 0.99 8.35 19.56
CA LEU A 348 2.20 9.04 19.12
C LEU A 348 2.15 9.40 17.63
N LEU A 349 1.82 8.45 16.77
CA LEU A 349 1.67 8.65 15.34
C LEU A 349 0.26 8.27 14.91
N CYS A 350 -0.44 9.22 14.31
CA CYS A 350 -1.83 9.07 13.91
C CYS A 350 -1.96 9.20 12.39
N ILE A 351 -2.59 8.21 11.77
CA ILE A 351 -2.86 8.19 10.32
C ILE A 351 -4.34 7.88 10.13
N GLU A 352 -5.09 8.82 9.56
CA GLU A 352 -6.49 8.64 9.19
C GLU A 352 -6.58 7.71 7.97
N ASP A 353 -7.50 6.74 8.01
CA ASP A 353 -7.78 5.91 6.84
C ASP A 353 -8.32 6.79 5.68
N PRO A 354 -7.91 6.57 4.44
CA PRO A 354 -8.35 7.36 3.29
C PRO A 354 -9.86 7.41 3.08
N PHE A 355 -10.60 6.39 3.50
CA PHE A 355 -12.06 6.32 3.33
C PHE A 355 -12.83 6.39 4.64
N GLN A 356 -12.26 5.92 5.74
CA GLN A 356 -12.88 5.89 7.06
C GLN A 356 -12.24 6.93 7.99
N ALA A 357 -12.77 8.15 8.01
CA ALA A 357 -12.22 9.26 8.80
C ALA A 357 -12.09 8.98 10.32
N CYS A 358 -12.82 8.00 10.84
CA CYS A 358 -12.77 7.62 12.25
C CYS A 358 -11.82 6.44 12.51
N LEU A 359 -11.32 5.78 11.47
CA LEU A 359 -10.40 4.66 11.60
C LEU A 359 -8.97 5.19 11.64
N LEU A 360 -8.30 4.88 12.73
CA LEU A 360 -6.95 5.33 13.03
C LEU A 360 -5.97 4.17 12.90
N TYR A 361 -4.94 4.35 12.08
CA TYR A 361 -3.72 3.53 12.14
C TYR A 361 -2.72 4.23 13.03
N THR A 362 -2.42 3.62 14.15
CA THR A 362 -1.57 4.23 15.19
C THR A 362 -0.46 3.30 15.61
N SER A 363 0.61 3.89 16.09
CA SER A 363 1.54 3.22 16.99
C SER A 363 1.01 3.46 18.40
N PRO A 364 0.54 2.45 19.16
CA PRO A 364 0.05 2.67 20.50
C PRO A 364 1.13 3.31 21.36
N SER A 365 0.68 4.16 22.27
CA SER A 365 1.54 4.72 23.30
C SER A 365 2.17 3.57 24.12
N PRO A 366 3.42 3.71 24.59
CA PRO A 366 4.02 2.74 25.52
C PRO A 366 3.18 2.49 26.78
N ARG A 367 2.18 3.32 27.07
CA ARG A 367 1.25 3.15 28.19
C ARG A 367 0.18 2.09 27.94
N ASP A 368 -0.20 1.85 26.67
CA ASP A 368 -1.25 0.88 26.31
C ASP A 368 -0.73 -0.56 26.23
N GLN A 369 0.59 -0.75 26.37
CA GLN A 369 1.22 -2.07 26.39
C GLN A 369 1.24 -2.71 27.80
N ARG A 370 0.62 -2.08 28.78
CA ARG A 370 0.54 -2.57 30.18
C ARG A 370 -0.90 -2.98 30.52
N GLY A 371 -1.48 -3.86 29.72
CA GLY A 371 -2.74 -4.51 30.00
C GLY A 371 -2.56 -6.03 29.99
#